data_63c3e1602e0bad386e7007586b897dbd
#
_entry.id   63c3e1602e0bad386e7007586b897dbd
#
_cell.length_a   1.000
_cell.length_b   1.000
_cell.length_c   1.000
_cell.angle_alpha   90.00
_cell.angle_beta   90.00
_cell.angle_gamma   90.00
#
_symmetry.space_group_name_H-M   'P 1'
#
loop_
_entity.id
_entity.type
_entity.pdbx_description
1 polymer ?
#
loop_
_entity_poly.entity_id
_entity_poly.type
_entity_poly.pdbx_seq_one_letter_code
_entity_poly.pdbx_strand_id
1 'polypeptide(L)'
;MRFWTVDEARAYLPRVRELLATVDAALTELDDNGVVLRQLDNGLVDFPAVGDDGDVYFICWKTDEDDLDWWHPTDGGFAGRRRLPR
;
A
#
# COMPACT_ATOMS: atom_id res chain seq x y z
N MET A 1 -6.04 -14.02 0.38
CA MET A 1 -5.45 -12.67 0.32
C MET A 1 -4.01 -12.76 -0.17
N ARG A 2 -3.64 -11.87 -1.06
CA ARG A 2 -2.26 -11.79 -1.54
C ARG A 2 -1.42 -10.99 -0.57
N PHE A 3 -0.20 -11.47 -0.28
CA PHE A 3 0.79 -10.71 0.46
C PHE A 3 1.89 -10.23 -0.49
N TRP A 4 2.33 -9.01 -0.28
CA TRP A 4 3.31 -8.33 -1.14
C TRP A 4 4.66 -8.26 -0.44
N THR A 5 5.74 -8.34 -1.22
CA THR A 5 7.06 -7.91 -0.74
C THR A 5 7.23 -6.42 -1.03
N VAL A 6 8.21 -5.80 -0.38
CA VAL A 6 8.53 -4.39 -0.63
C VAL A 6 8.91 -4.17 -2.10
N ASP A 7 9.71 -5.07 -2.67
CA ASP A 7 10.13 -4.97 -4.06
C ASP A 7 8.95 -5.08 -5.03
N GLU A 8 8.04 -6.01 -4.78
CA GLU A 8 6.83 -6.18 -5.58
C GLU A 8 5.95 -4.93 -5.51
N ALA A 9 5.76 -4.39 -4.32
CA ALA A 9 4.94 -3.19 -4.12
C ALA A 9 5.55 -1.98 -4.82
N ARG A 10 6.88 -1.80 -4.72
CA ARG A 10 7.58 -0.73 -5.44
C ARG A 10 7.44 -0.86 -6.94
N ALA A 11 7.58 -2.06 -7.46
CA ALA A 11 7.44 -2.32 -8.90
C ALA A 11 6.02 -2.04 -9.41
N TYR A 12 5.02 -2.22 -8.55
CA TYR A 12 3.62 -1.97 -8.90
C TYR A 12 3.22 -0.49 -8.78
N LEU A 13 4.00 0.32 -8.09
CA LEU A 13 3.65 1.71 -7.77
C LEU A 13 3.34 2.57 -9.02
N PRO A 14 4.09 2.50 -10.13
CA PRO A 14 3.74 3.25 -11.35
C PRO A 14 2.33 2.89 -11.85
N ARG A 15 1.95 1.62 -11.77
CA ARG A 15 0.62 1.17 -12.17
C ARG A 15 -0.47 1.71 -11.23
N VAL A 16 -0.18 1.76 -9.93
CA VAL A 16 -1.09 2.36 -8.95
C VAL A 16 -1.35 3.82 -9.30
N ARG A 17 -0.32 4.57 -9.65
CA ARG A 17 -0.46 5.98 -10.03
C ARG A 17 -1.33 6.15 -11.29
N GLU A 18 -1.16 5.29 -12.28
CA GLU A 18 -2.00 5.30 -13.48
C GLU A 18 -3.46 5.01 -13.14
N LEU A 19 -3.70 3.99 -12.33
CA LEU A 19 -5.04 3.57 -11.96
C LEU A 19 -5.77 4.63 -11.15
N LEU A 20 -5.07 5.33 -10.27
CA LEU A 20 -5.67 6.39 -9.47
C LEU A 20 -6.07 7.61 -10.31
N ALA A 21 -5.58 7.74 -11.53
CA ALA A 21 -6.01 8.78 -12.46
C ALA A 21 -7.37 8.48 -13.10
N THR A 22 -7.85 7.22 -13.00
CA THR A 22 -9.16 6.79 -13.52
C THR A 22 -9.97 6.19 -12.36
N VAL A 23 -10.82 6.99 -11.75
CA VAL A 23 -11.36 6.77 -10.39
C VAL A 23 -12.04 5.40 -10.20
N ASP A 24 -13.04 5.06 -11.00
CA ASP A 24 -13.82 3.85 -10.75
C ASP A 24 -13.10 2.57 -11.16
N ALA A 25 -12.39 2.60 -12.27
CA ALA A 25 -11.61 1.46 -12.74
C ALA A 25 -10.44 1.16 -11.81
N ALA A 26 -9.84 2.20 -11.21
CA ALA A 26 -8.74 2.04 -10.28
C ALA A 26 -9.15 1.26 -9.04
N LEU A 27 -10.31 1.59 -8.46
CA LEU A 27 -10.80 0.93 -7.25
C LEU A 27 -10.97 -0.56 -7.46
N THR A 28 -11.60 -0.96 -8.57
CA THR A 28 -11.85 -2.37 -8.86
C THR A 28 -10.54 -3.13 -9.06
N GLU A 29 -9.63 -2.57 -9.85
CA GLU A 29 -8.39 -3.28 -10.17
C GLU A 29 -7.45 -3.39 -8.98
N LEU A 30 -7.33 -2.35 -8.16
CA LEU A 30 -6.49 -2.40 -6.97
C LEU A 30 -7.03 -3.41 -5.96
N ASP A 31 -8.35 -3.47 -5.81
CA ASP A 31 -8.99 -4.45 -4.94
C ASP A 31 -8.76 -5.87 -5.42
N ASP A 32 -8.88 -6.12 -6.73
CA ASP A 32 -8.64 -7.43 -7.34
C ASP A 32 -7.19 -7.90 -7.16
N ASN A 33 -6.25 -6.97 -7.05
CA ASN A 33 -4.84 -7.28 -6.82
C ASN A 33 -4.46 -7.37 -5.35
N GLY A 34 -5.42 -7.28 -4.43
CA GLY A 34 -5.16 -7.41 -3.01
C GLY A 34 -4.57 -6.17 -2.36
N VAL A 35 -4.76 -5.01 -2.97
CA VAL A 35 -4.34 -3.74 -2.40
C VAL A 35 -5.52 -3.10 -1.68
N VAL A 36 -5.29 -2.56 -0.50
CA VAL A 36 -6.33 -1.92 0.31
C VAL A 36 -6.28 -0.41 0.07
N LEU A 37 -7.37 0.13 -0.47
CA LEU A 37 -7.51 1.56 -0.68
C LEU A 37 -8.22 2.22 0.49
N ARG A 38 -7.66 3.32 0.95
CA ARG A 38 -8.26 4.13 2.00
C ARG A 38 -8.53 5.54 1.45
N GLN A 39 -9.55 5.63 0.62
CA GLN A 39 -9.88 6.88 -0.06
C GLN A 39 -10.17 8.05 0.87
N LEU A 40 -10.85 7.76 1.97
CA LEU A 40 -11.21 8.79 2.94
C LEU A 40 -10.00 9.37 3.67
N ASP A 41 -8.87 8.69 3.59
CA ASP A 41 -7.66 9.05 4.31
C ASP A 41 -6.58 9.63 3.38
N ASN A 42 -6.99 10.52 2.48
CA ASN A 42 -6.05 11.27 1.63
C ASN A 42 -5.27 10.42 0.62
N GLY A 43 -5.94 9.43 0.07
CA GLY A 43 -5.32 8.62 -0.99
C GLY A 43 -4.27 7.65 -0.50
N LEU A 44 -4.46 7.10 0.68
CA LEU A 44 -3.59 6.04 1.20
C LEU A 44 -3.83 4.73 0.47
N VAL A 45 -2.75 4.05 0.14
CA VAL A 45 -2.78 2.72 -0.48
C VAL A 45 -1.93 1.79 0.40
N ASP A 46 -2.54 0.70 0.85
CA ASP A 46 -1.89 -0.28 1.71
C ASP A 46 -1.70 -1.60 0.96
N PHE A 47 -0.47 -2.11 1.00
CA PHE A 47 -0.13 -3.42 0.44
C PHE A 47 0.06 -4.41 1.60
N PRO A 48 -0.81 -5.42 1.74
CA PRO A 48 -0.63 -6.41 2.81
C PRO A 48 0.68 -7.17 2.65
N ALA A 49 1.40 -7.36 3.74
CA ALA A 49 2.67 -8.08 3.77
C ALA A 49 2.76 -8.91 5.03
N VAL A 50 3.66 -9.92 5.02
CA VAL A 50 3.90 -10.78 6.17
C VAL A 50 5.37 -10.66 6.56
N GLY A 51 5.62 -10.37 7.84
CA GLY A 51 6.98 -10.30 8.37
C GLY A 51 7.57 -11.67 8.67
N ASP A 52 8.84 -11.69 9.03
CA ASP A 52 9.57 -12.91 9.36
C ASP A 52 8.99 -13.65 10.57
N ASP A 53 8.32 -12.91 11.45
CA ASP A 53 7.63 -13.45 12.62
C ASP A 53 6.23 -14.00 12.31
N GLY A 54 5.78 -13.89 11.06
CA GLY A 54 4.45 -14.31 10.64
C GLY A 54 3.36 -13.27 10.85
N ASP A 55 3.66 -12.13 11.41
CA ASP A 55 2.68 -11.07 11.62
C ASP A 55 2.42 -10.29 10.34
N VAL A 56 1.14 -9.96 10.11
CA VAL A 56 0.73 -9.15 8.97
C VAL A 56 0.98 -7.67 9.27
N TYR A 57 1.51 -6.97 8.28
CA TYR A 57 1.65 -5.52 8.32
C TYR A 57 1.27 -4.94 6.96
N PHE A 58 1.17 -3.61 6.86
CA PHE A 58 0.87 -2.95 5.60
C PHE A 58 2.04 -2.08 5.16
N ILE A 59 2.47 -2.28 3.93
CA ILE A 59 3.40 -1.36 3.26
C ILE A 59 2.51 -0.22 2.75
N CYS A 60 2.77 1.00 3.21
CA CYS A 60 1.86 2.13 3.07
C CYS A 60 2.43 3.19 2.14
N TRP A 61 1.62 3.60 1.16
CA TRP A 61 1.98 4.68 0.25
C TRP A 61 0.88 5.72 0.24
N LYS A 62 1.28 6.99 0.22
CA LYS A 62 0.36 8.11 0.09
C LYS A 62 0.60 8.78 -1.26
N THR A 63 -0.47 9.28 -1.90
CA THR A 63 -0.44 9.74 -3.29
C THR A 63 0.57 10.85 -3.59
N ASP A 64 0.98 11.62 -2.60
CA ASP A 64 1.96 12.69 -2.77
C ASP A 64 3.42 12.27 -2.48
N GLU A 65 3.64 11.00 -2.15
CA GLU A 65 4.97 10.49 -1.86
C GLU A 65 5.65 9.99 -3.14
N ASP A 66 6.94 10.28 -3.28
CA ASP A 66 7.69 9.93 -4.49
C ASP A 66 8.01 8.44 -4.57
N ASP A 67 8.18 7.78 -3.43
CA ASP A 67 8.54 6.37 -3.36
C ASP A 67 7.83 5.70 -2.20
N LEU A 68 7.92 4.36 -2.17
CA LEU A 68 7.30 3.53 -1.15
C LEU A 68 8.30 3.36 0.00
N ASP A 69 8.16 4.17 1.03
CA ASP A 69 9.13 4.23 2.13
C ASP A 69 8.56 3.90 3.51
N TRP A 70 7.26 3.57 3.60
CA TRP A 70 6.59 3.48 4.89
C TRP A 70 5.85 2.16 5.05
N TRP A 71 5.68 1.75 6.31
CA TRP A 71 4.82 0.64 6.68
C TRP A 71 4.12 0.97 8.00
N HIS A 72 3.05 0.26 8.30
CA HIS A 72 2.40 0.37 9.62
C HIS A 72 1.82 -0.99 10.02
N PRO A 73 1.71 -1.26 11.33
CA PRO A 73 1.03 -2.46 11.80
C PRO A 73 -0.47 -2.38 11.49
N THR A 74 -1.16 -3.50 11.60
CA THR A 74 -2.58 -3.60 11.25
C THR A 74 -3.47 -2.70 12.08
N ASP A 75 -3.05 -2.34 13.29
CA ASP A 75 -3.77 -1.46 14.21
C ASP A 75 -3.28 -0.01 14.20
N GLY A 76 -2.24 0.30 13.44
CA GLY A 76 -1.57 1.60 13.52
C GLY A 76 -2.12 2.68 12.59
N GLY A 77 -2.51 2.32 11.39
CA GLY A 77 -2.95 3.28 10.39
C GLY A 77 -1.89 4.33 10.07
N PHE A 78 -2.33 5.48 9.54
CA PHE A 78 -1.40 6.55 9.14
C PHE A 78 -0.56 7.06 10.32
N ALA A 79 -1.16 7.21 11.49
CA ALA A 79 -0.46 7.71 12.67
C ALA A 79 0.62 6.75 13.17
N GLY A 80 0.52 5.46 12.85
CA GLY A 80 1.50 4.46 13.24
C GLY A 80 2.56 4.15 12.21
N ARG A 81 2.70 4.96 11.18
CA ARG A 81 3.66 4.73 10.09
C ARG A 81 5.09 4.74 10.59
N ARG A 82 5.87 3.81 10.05
CA ARG A 82 7.31 3.68 10.33
C ARG A 82 8.07 3.57 9.03
N ARG A 83 9.31 4.03 9.04
CA ARG A 83 10.12 4.01 7.83
C ARG A 83 10.60 2.59 7.51
N LEU A 84 10.49 2.22 6.22
CA LEU A 84 11.03 0.94 5.76
C LEU A 84 12.56 0.93 5.86
N PRO A 85 13.17 -0.21 6.23
CA PRO A 85 14.61 -0.34 6.18
C PRO A 85 15.12 -0.21 4.75
N ARG A 86 16.28 0.35 4.60
CA ARG A 86 16.94 0.51 3.31
C ARG A 86 18.30 -0.15 3.30
#